data_975ea3b5ae59b04535856a9969594712
#
_entry.id   975ea3b5ae59b04535856a9969594712
#
_cell.length_a   1.000
_cell.length_b   1.000
_cell.length_c   1.000
_cell.angle_alpha   90.00
_cell.angle_beta   90.00
_cell.angle_gamma   90.00
#
_symmetry.space_group_name_H-M   'P 1'
#
loop_
_entity.id
_entity.type
_entity.pdbx_description
1 polymer ?
#
loop_
_entity_poly.entity_id
_entity_poly.type
_entity_poly.pdbx_seq_one_letter_code
_entity_poly.pdbx_strand_id
1 'polypeptide(L)'
;MKKLNIGIFLSLLLMVGLCSCGEQKSNTKLVLNEVLIENESNFQDDYGVHSAWIEIFNRSFGSADLAGCLLKVSSQPGDTATYFIPKGDVLTLVKPRQHALFWADGEPNRGTFHTNFTLNAATDNWIGLYD
;
A
#
# COMPACT_ATOMS: atom_id res chain seq x y z
N MET A 1 35.77 72.11 0.66
CA MET A 1 36.03 70.68 0.64
C MET A 1 34.79 69.95 1.18
N LYS A 2 34.02 69.34 0.31
CA LYS A 2 32.82 68.53 0.69
C LYS A 2 33.25 67.11 0.88
N LYS A 3 33.04 66.52 2.05
CA LYS A 3 33.26 65.09 2.32
C LYS A 3 32.03 64.31 1.82
N LEU A 4 32.25 63.40 0.92
CA LEU A 4 31.24 62.46 0.39
C LEU A 4 31.17 61.24 1.32
N ASN A 5 30.09 61.08 2.06
CA ASN A 5 29.84 59.88 2.85
C ASN A 5 29.21 58.85 1.94
N ILE A 6 29.96 57.79 1.65
CA ILE A 6 29.45 56.62 0.96
C ILE A 6 28.80 55.74 2.02
N GLY A 7 27.47 55.75 2.06
CA GLY A 7 26.71 54.81 2.87
C GLY A 7 26.71 53.45 2.20
N ILE A 8 27.28 52.47 2.86
CA ILE A 8 27.25 51.07 2.45
C ILE A 8 25.87 50.56 2.81
N PHE A 9 25.01 50.39 1.79
CA PHE A 9 23.78 49.62 1.94
C PHE A 9 24.11 48.13 1.98
N LEU A 10 24.12 47.55 3.18
CA LEU A 10 24.19 46.11 3.35
C LEU A 10 22.82 45.52 3.08
N SER A 11 22.62 45.06 1.83
CA SER A 11 21.43 44.33 1.42
C SER A 11 21.47 42.93 2.05
N LEU A 12 20.73 42.75 3.15
CA LEU A 12 20.49 41.44 3.76
C LEU A 12 19.51 40.66 2.88
N LEU A 13 20.05 39.85 1.97
CA LEU A 13 19.28 38.94 1.14
C LEU A 13 18.78 37.80 2.01
N LEU A 14 17.52 37.92 2.45
CA LEU A 14 16.82 36.89 3.21
C LEU A 14 16.49 35.73 2.21
N MET A 15 17.35 34.70 2.16
CA MET A 15 17.05 33.45 1.47
C MET A 15 15.94 32.74 2.23
N VAL A 16 14.71 32.97 1.83
CA VAL A 16 13.58 32.11 2.20
C VAL A 16 13.76 30.78 1.45
N GLY A 17 14.35 29.80 2.12
CA GLY A 17 14.39 28.42 1.64
C GLY A 17 12.96 27.90 1.57
N LEU A 18 12.40 27.85 0.36
CA LEU A 18 11.19 27.10 0.08
C LEU A 18 11.51 25.61 0.27
N CYS A 19 11.26 25.11 1.47
CA CYS A 19 11.21 23.69 1.73
C CYS A 19 9.98 23.17 0.94
N SER A 20 10.19 22.80 -0.32
CA SER A 20 9.20 22.07 -1.09
C SER A 20 9.09 20.69 -0.45
N CYS A 21 8.17 20.56 0.50
CA CYS A 21 7.68 19.26 0.92
C CYS A 21 6.96 18.67 -0.28
N GLY A 22 7.67 17.87 -1.07
CA GLY A 22 7.06 17.09 -2.14
C GLY A 22 5.99 16.21 -1.53
N GLU A 23 4.72 16.52 -1.73
CA GLU A 23 3.63 15.60 -1.46
C GLU A 23 3.92 14.34 -2.29
N GLN A 24 4.32 13.29 -1.60
CA GLN A 24 4.36 11.96 -2.19
C GLN A 24 2.91 11.62 -2.52
N LYS A 25 2.55 11.76 -3.80
CA LYS A 25 1.25 11.37 -4.31
C LYS A 25 1.13 9.86 -4.10
N SER A 26 0.52 9.44 -2.99
CA SER A 26 0.15 8.05 -2.82
C SER A 26 -0.72 7.64 -4.00
N ASN A 27 -0.41 6.53 -4.62
CA ASN A 27 -1.22 5.98 -5.71
C ASN A 27 -2.55 5.47 -5.14
N THR A 28 -3.48 6.39 -4.90
CA THR A 28 -4.76 6.15 -4.22
C THR A 28 -5.79 5.43 -5.09
N LYS A 29 -5.38 4.79 -6.18
CA LYS A 29 -6.28 4.02 -7.05
C LYS A 29 -6.72 2.71 -6.42
N LEU A 30 -5.77 2.01 -5.77
CA LEU A 30 -5.98 0.74 -5.10
C LEU A 30 -6.11 0.99 -3.60
N VAL A 31 -7.13 0.42 -2.98
CA VAL A 31 -7.39 0.56 -1.55
C VAL A 31 -7.76 -0.78 -0.95
N LEU A 32 -7.34 -1.01 0.29
CA LEU A 32 -7.91 -2.08 1.10
C LEU A 32 -9.38 -1.78 1.32
N ASN A 33 -10.26 -2.69 0.92
CA ASN A 33 -11.70 -2.49 0.96
C ASN A 33 -12.35 -3.28 2.08
N GLU A 34 -12.01 -4.57 2.19
CA GLU A 34 -12.59 -5.47 3.17
C GLU A 34 -11.55 -6.50 3.62
N VAL A 35 -11.70 -6.97 4.86
CA VAL A 35 -10.91 -8.06 5.42
C VAL A 35 -11.83 -8.98 6.20
N LEU A 36 -11.77 -10.28 5.93
CA LEU A 36 -12.44 -11.29 6.72
C LEU A 36 -11.40 -12.21 7.34
N ILE A 37 -11.24 -12.15 8.66
CA ILE A 37 -10.25 -12.94 9.38
C ILE A 37 -10.79 -14.33 9.72
N GLU A 38 -12.00 -14.40 10.25
CA GLU A 38 -12.66 -15.65 10.62
C GLU A 38 -13.68 -16.01 9.56
N ASN A 39 -13.27 -16.84 8.60
CA ASN A 39 -14.10 -17.25 7.47
C ASN A 39 -14.64 -18.66 7.70
N GLU A 40 -15.84 -18.76 8.25
CA GLU A 40 -16.51 -20.04 8.49
C GLU A 40 -17.33 -20.52 7.29
N SER A 41 -17.96 -19.61 6.55
CA SER A 41 -18.96 -19.96 5.53
C SER A 41 -19.07 -18.97 4.37
N ASN A 42 -18.12 -18.01 4.26
CA ASN A 42 -18.06 -17.06 3.15
C ASN A 42 -17.37 -17.69 1.94
N PHE A 43 -16.63 -16.93 1.15
CA PHE A 43 -15.95 -17.44 -0.05
C PHE A 43 -14.98 -18.58 0.27
N GLN A 44 -14.88 -19.52 -0.66
CA GLN A 44 -13.86 -20.54 -0.70
C GLN A 44 -12.85 -20.22 -1.79
N ASP A 45 -11.60 -20.63 -1.57
CA ASP A 45 -10.58 -20.60 -2.61
C ASP A 45 -10.81 -21.73 -3.64
N ASP A 46 -9.97 -21.79 -4.68
CA ASP A 46 -10.03 -22.80 -5.73
C ASP A 46 -9.75 -24.24 -5.21
N TYR A 47 -9.29 -24.36 -3.97
CA TYR A 47 -9.06 -25.64 -3.28
C TYR A 47 -10.20 -26.02 -2.34
N GLY A 48 -11.27 -25.22 -2.29
CA GLY A 48 -12.44 -25.43 -1.44
C GLY A 48 -12.20 -25.11 0.05
N VAL A 49 -11.19 -24.28 0.36
CA VAL A 49 -10.83 -23.90 1.74
C VAL A 49 -11.40 -22.53 2.07
N HIS A 50 -11.97 -22.40 3.28
CA HIS A 50 -12.41 -21.13 3.86
C HIS A 50 -11.24 -20.47 4.60
N SER A 51 -10.33 -19.86 3.87
CA SER A 51 -9.23 -19.10 4.46
C SER A 51 -9.65 -17.66 4.75
N ALA A 52 -8.95 -16.99 5.67
CA ALA A 52 -9.03 -15.55 5.81
C ALA A 52 -8.70 -14.87 4.48
N TRP A 53 -9.29 -13.71 4.22
CA TRP A 53 -9.02 -13.00 2.96
C TRP A 53 -8.99 -11.50 3.13
N ILE A 54 -8.30 -10.86 2.17
CA ILE A 54 -8.15 -9.41 2.05
C ILE A 54 -8.64 -9.01 0.67
N GLU A 55 -9.57 -8.08 0.60
CA GLU A 55 -10.07 -7.52 -0.66
C GLU A 55 -9.45 -6.16 -0.95
N ILE A 56 -8.91 -6.01 -2.16
CA ILE A 56 -8.39 -4.76 -2.68
C ILE A 56 -9.31 -4.25 -3.78
N PHE A 57 -9.75 -3.02 -3.67
CA PHE A 57 -10.65 -2.36 -4.61
C PHE A 57 -9.92 -1.33 -5.46
N ASN A 58 -10.12 -1.40 -6.78
CA ASN A 58 -9.72 -0.33 -7.69
C ASN A 58 -10.82 0.73 -7.76
N ARG A 59 -10.66 1.81 -7.01
CA ARG A 59 -11.63 2.91 -6.95
C ARG A 59 -11.58 3.86 -8.14
N SER A 60 -10.61 3.70 -9.05
CA SER A 60 -10.42 4.56 -10.22
C SER A 60 -11.29 4.14 -11.42
N PHE A 61 -11.31 4.99 -12.44
CA PHE A 61 -11.96 4.72 -13.73
C PHE A 61 -11.00 4.09 -14.77
N GLY A 62 -9.75 3.88 -14.43
CA GLY A 62 -8.74 3.16 -15.21
C GLY A 62 -8.34 1.86 -14.54
N SER A 63 -7.72 0.95 -15.28
CA SER A 63 -7.11 -0.24 -14.68
C SER A 63 -5.94 0.15 -13.79
N ALA A 64 -5.70 -0.62 -12.75
CA ALA A 64 -4.58 -0.45 -11.82
C ALA A 64 -3.92 -1.81 -11.58
N ASP A 65 -2.59 -1.85 -11.63
CA ASP A 65 -1.84 -3.09 -11.49
C ASP A 65 -1.36 -3.25 -10.03
N LEU A 66 -1.61 -4.42 -9.48
CA LEU A 66 -1.13 -4.83 -8.16
C LEU A 66 0.27 -5.45 -8.21
N ALA A 67 0.78 -5.75 -9.41
CA ALA A 67 2.09 -6.38 -9.59
C ALA A 67 3.21 -5.53 -8.98
N GLY A 68 3.94 -6.12 -8.05
CA GLY A 68 5.03 -5.45 -7.32
C GLY A 68 4.61 -4.68 -6.09
N CYS A 69 3.31 -4.54 -5.81
CA CYS A 69 2.82 -4.02 -4.54
C CYS A 69 3.12 -4.98 -3.38
N LEU A 70 3.08 -4.45 -2.18
CA LEU A 70 3.36 -5.17 -0.94
C LEU A 70 2.10 -5.21 -0.08
N LEU A 71 1.67 -6.41 0.31
CA LEU A 71 0.75 -6.59 1.42
C LEU A 71 1.57 -6.86 2.69
N LYS A 72 1.32 -6.06 3.71
CA LYS A 72 1.99 -6.21 5.01
C LYS A 72 0.96 -6.38 6.10
N VAL A 73 1.26 -7.28 7.04
CA VAL A 73 0.48 -7.47 8.25
C VAL A 73 1.41 -7.47 9.45
N SER A 74 0.92 -7.00 10.60
CA SER A 74 1.67 -7.03 11.85
C SER A 74 0.81 -7.54 12.96
N SER A 75 1.29 -8.55 13.64
CA SER A 75 0.68 -9.15 14.84
C SER A 75 1.23 -8.55 16.13
N GLN A 76 2.47 -8.00 16.10
CA GLN A 76 3.12 -7.37 17.25
C GLN A 76 4.08 -6.26 16.76
N PRO A 77 4.43 -5.27 17.62
CA PRO A 77 5.45 -4.30 17.29
C PRO A 77 6.77 -4.98 16.92
N GLY A 78 7.23 -4.78 15.69
CA GLY A 78 8.47 -5.35 15.15
C GLY A 78 8.31 -6.70 14.43
N ASP A 79 7.15 -7.33 14.50
CA ASP A 79 6.84 -8.55 13.74
C ASP A 79 5.91 -8.20 12.57
N THR A 80 6.50 -8.09 11.39
CA THR A 80 5.76 -7.72 10.16
C THR A 80 5.99 -8.78 9.10
N ALA A 81 4.93 -9.49 8.71
CA ALA A 81 4.94 -10.32 7.53
C ALA A 81 4.69 -9.47 6.28
N THR A 82 5.42 -9.76 5.21
CA THR A 82 5.32 -9.05 3.93
C THR A 82 5.14 -10.04 2.79
N TYR A 83 4.11 -9.81 2.00
CA TYR A 83 3.87 -10.52 0.75
C TYR A 83 4.12 -9.60 -0.43
N PHE A 84 5.06 -9.96 -1.29
CA PHE A 84 5.32 -9.31 -2.56
C PHE A 84 4.38 -9.88 -3.62
N ILE A 85 3.48 -9.07 -4.15
CA ILE A 85 2.59 -9.50 -5.22
C ILE A 85 3.43 -9.71 -6.49
N PRO A 86 3.47 -10.94 -7.05
CA PRO A 86 4.33 -11.27 -8.16
C PRO A 86 4.07 -10.42 -9.39
N LYS A 87 5.12 -10.15 -10.16
CA LYS A 87 5.02 -9.50 -11.48
C LYS A 87 4.84 -10.55 -12.57
N GLY A 88 4.13 -10.16 -13.64
CA GLY A 88 3.97 -11.01 -14.83
C GLY A 88 2.69 -11.83 -14.85
N ASP A 89 1.87 -11.79 -13.83
CA ASP A 89 0.52 -12.36 -13.84
C ASP A 89 -0.48 -11.30 -14.33
N VAL A 90 -1.18 -11.61 -15.42
CA VAL A 90 -2.18 -10.69 -16.00
C VAL A 90 -3.39 -10.45 -15.08
N LEU A 91 -3.63 -11.34 -14.13
CA LEU A 91 -4.73 -11.22 -13.17
C LEU A 91 -4.49 -10.15 -12.12
N THR A 92 -3.24 -9.67 -11.95
CA THR A 92 -2.93 -8.55 -11.05
C THR A 92 -3.45 -7.20 -11.59
N LEU A 93 -3.79 -7.13 -12.88
CA LEU A 93 -4.38 -5.94 -13.49
C LEU A 93 -5.87 -5.82 -13.12
N VAL A 94 -6.17 -5.09 -12.07
CA VAL A 94 -7.53 -4.89 -11.59
C VAL A 94 -8.24 -3.86 -12.46
N LYS A 95 -9.33 -4.27 -13.11
CA LYS A 95 -10.15 -3.39 -13.97
C LYS A 95 -10.79 -2.25 -13.17
N PRO A 96 -11.24 -1.17 -13.84
CA PRO A 96 -11.94 -0.07 -13.18
C PRO A 96 -13.10 -0.56 -12.32
N ARG A 97 -13.18 -0.10 -11.07
CA ARG A 97 -14.27 -0.40 -10.15
C ARG A 97 -14.44 -1.90 -9.83
N GLN A 98 -13.39 -2.69 -10.01
CA GLN A 98 -13.36 -4.11 -9.68
C GLN A 98 -12.47 -4.37 -8.45
N HIS A 99 -12.58 -5.58 -7.93
CA HIS A 99 -11.89 -6.06 -6.75
C HIS A 99 -10.90 -7.16 -7.10
N ALA A 100 -9.88 -7.32 -6.27
CA ALA A 100 -9.01 -8.48 -6.22
C ALA A 100 -9.03 -9.04 -4.80
N LEU A 101 -9.19 -10.34 -4.66
CA LEU A 101 -9.24 -11.02 -3.38
C LEU A 101 -7.94 -11.79 -3.16
N PHE A 102 -7.31 -11.60 -2.01
CA PHE A 102 -6.11 -12.31 -1.58
C PHE A 102 -6.43 -13.22 -0.41
N TRP A 103 -6.08 -14.50 -0.53
CA TRP A 103 -6.21 -15.50 0.52
C TRP A 103 -5.03 -15.40 1.48
N ALA A 104 -5.30 -15.14 2.75
CA ALA A 104 -4.29 -15.12 3.80
C ALA A 104 -4.18 -16.51 4.42
N ASP A 105 -3.65 -17.45 3.66
CA ASP A 105 -3.61 -18.88 3.98
C ASP A 105 -2.20 -19.42 4.25
N GLY A 106 -1.17 -18.62 4.03
CA GLY A 106 0.22 -19.04 4.19
C GLY A 106 0.75 -19.94 3.08
N GLU A 107 0.03 -20.06 1.96
CA GLU A 107 0.32 -21.02 0.87
C GLU A 107 0.63 -20.33 -0.46
N PRO A 108 1.71 -19.53 -0.56
CA PRO A 108 2.00 -18.73 -1.76
C PRO A 108 2.27 -19.58 -3.02
N ASN A 109 2.54 -20.88 -2.85
CA ASN A 109 2.72 -21.80 -3.98
C ASN A 109 1.41 -22.14 -4.71
N ARG A 110 0.26 -21.80 -4.12
CA ARG A 110 -1.05 -22.02 -4.74
C ARG A 110 -1.38 -21.00 -5.83
N GLY A 111 -0.69 -19.87 -5.87
CA GLY A 111 -0.86 -18.84 -6.89
C GLY A 111 -0.69 -17.41 -6.37
N THR A 112 -0.73 -16.45 -7.28
CA THR A 112 -0.50 -15.02 -7.01
C THR A 112 -1.41 -14.43 -5.93
N PHE A 113 -2.60 -14.96 -5.75
CA PHE A 113 -3.58 -14.46 -4.78
C PHE A 113 -3.57 -15.21 -3.45
N HIS A 114 -2.59 -16.09 -3.20
CA HIS A 114 -2.34 -16.78 -1.95
C HIS A 114 -1.12 -16.17 -1.27
N THR A 115 -1.31 -15.61 -0.07
CA THR A 115 -0.21 -14.93 0.61
C THR A 115 0.68 -15.90 1.39
N ASN A 116 1.87 -15.43 1.77
CA ASN A 116 2.82 -16.17 2.60
C ASN A 116 2.56 -16.02 4.11
N PHE A 117 1.42 -15.46 4.49
CA PHE A 117 1.02 -15.27 5.89
C PHE A 117 -0.45 -15.66 6.08
N THR A 118 -0.81 -15.89 7.32
CA THR A 118 -2.20 -16.05 7.78
C THR A 118 -2.62 -14.83 8.60
N LEU A 119 -3.92 -14.64 8.80
CA LEU A 119 -4.46 -13.60 9.69
C LEU A 119 -5.00 -14.22 10.97
N ASN A 120 -4.83 -13.51 12.09
CA ASN A 120 -5.32 -13.91 13.39
C ASN A 120 -5.96 -12.73 14.11
N ALA A 121 -7.27 -12.81 14.37
CA ALA A 121 -8.05 -11.75 15.00
C ALA A 121 -7.56 -11.36 16.41
N ALA A 122 -6.91 -12.29 17.12
CA ALA A 122 -6.42 -12.04 18.47
C ALA A 122 -5.08 -11.28 18.51
N THR A 123 -4.30 -11.34 17.43
CA THR A 123 -2.93 -10.84 17.42
C THR A 123 -2.67 -9.77 16.36
N ASP A 124 -3.41 -9.77 15.22
CA ASP A 124 -3.12 -8.87 14.12
C ASP A 124 -3.68 -7.48 14.38
N ASN A 125 -2.81 -6.48 14.29
CA ASN A 125 -3.11 -5.11 14.65
C ASN A 125 -3.39 -4.21 13.45
N TRP A 126 -2.77 -4.51 12.31
CA TRP A 126 -2.95 -3.73 11.10
C TRP A 126 -2.59 -4.51 9.84
N ILE A 127 -3.17 -4.08 8.74
CA ILE A 127 -2.87 -4.52 7.38
C ILE A 127 -2.60 -3.29 6.53
N GLY A 128 -1.58 -3.35 5.68
CA GLY A 128 -1.20 -2.26 4.79
C GLY A 128 -0.95 -2.73 3.37
N LEU A 129 -1.37 -1.92 2.40
CA LEU A 129 -1.02 -2.05 0.99
C LEU A 129 -0.04 -0.93 0.61
N TYR A 130 1.09 -1.30 0.01
CA TYR A 130 2.18 -0.39 -0.37
C TYR A 130 2.57 -0.62 -1.83
N ASP A 131 2.99 0.41 -2.52
CA ASP A 131 3.58 0.44 -3.87
C ASP A 131 5.11 0.65 -3.83
#